data_3c73e2e862727245a8c46e753aa3c6d7
#
_entry.id   3c73e2e862727245a8c46e753aa3c6d7
#
_cell.length_a   1.000
_cell.length_b   1.000
_cell.length_c   1.000
_cell.angle_alpha   90.00
_cell.angle_beta   90.00
_cell.angle_gamma   90.00
#
_symmetry.space_group_name_H-M   'P 1'
#
loop_
_entity.id
_entity.type
_entity.pdbx_description
1 polymer ?
#
loop_
_entity_poly.entity_id
_entity_poly.type
_entity_poly.pdbx_seq_one_letter_code
_entity_poly.pdbx_strand_id
1 'polypeptide(L)'
;MKQIDRQEIIRYLQEIKPQLQEAGIDRIGLFGSVAKGEADLLSDIDILIRTTPKFVEQYRDIKGFLYLEALRDRIAKRFGRSVDLCDETGLKKKMERVIYA
;
A
#
# COMPACT_ATOMS: atom_id res chain seq x y z
N MET A 1 0.77 -11.79 21.76
CA MET A 1 0.68 -10.85 20.63
C MET A 1 0.67 -11.61 19.32
N LYS A 2 -0.25 -11.23 18.43
CA LYS A 2 -0.32 -11.85 17.12
C LYS A 2 0.87 -11.44 16.25
N GLN A 3 1.53 -12.39 15.65
CA GLN A 3 2.45 -12.10 14.57
C GLN A 3 1.65 -11.58 13.38
N ILE A 4 2.28 -10.72 12.60
CA ILE A 4 1.64 -10.20 11.41
C ILE A 4 1.58 -11.30 10.34
N ASP A 5 0.40 -11.49 9.76
CA ASP A 5 0.18 -12.50 8.72
C ASP A 5 0.06 -11.79 7.37
N ARG A 6 1.05 -12.01 6.51
CA ARG A 6 1.07 -11.39 5.18
C ARG A 6 -0.13 -11.79 4.32
N GLN A 7 -0.67 -12.99 4.52
CA GLN A 7 -1.84 -13.44 3.77
C GLN A 7 -3.08 -12.62 4.13
N GLU A 8 -3.24 -12.26 5.40
CA GLU A 8 -4.32 -11.37 5.81
C GLU A 8 -4.19 -9.99 5.19
N ILE A 9 -2.96 -9.47 5.12
CA ILE A 9 -2.71 -8.17 4.51
C ILE A 9 -3.05 -8.23 3.02
N ILE A 10 -2.55 -9.22 2.31
CA ILE A 10 -2.83 -9.38 0.87
C ILE A 10 -4.33 -9.49 0.62
N ARG A 11 -5.03 -10.26 1.43
CA ARG A 11 -6.49 -10.42 1.30
C ARG A 11 -7.21 -9.08 1.47
N TYR A 12 -6.81 -8.30 2.48
CA TYR A 12 -7.39 -6.97 2.69
C TYR A 12 -7.11 -6.04 1.51
N LEU A 13 -5.89 -6.05 0.98
CA LEU A 13 -5.54 -5.25 -0.17
C LEU A 13 -6.37 -5.64 -1.40
N GLN A 14 -6.66 -6.93 -1.57
CA GLN A 14 -7.53 -7.40 -2.64
C GLN A 14 -8.96 -6.89 -2.47
N GLU A 15 -9.45 -6.81 -1.23
CA GLU A 15 -10.79 -6.29 -0.95
C GLU A 15 -10.94 -4.81 -1.32
N ILE A 16 -9.92 -4.00 -1.06
CA ILE A 16 -9.99 -2.55 -1.33
C ILE A 16 -9.54 -2.19 -2.74
N LYS A 17 -8.94 -3.12 -3.46
CA LYS A 17 -8.39 -2.86 -4.80
C LYS A 17 -9.41 -2.27 -5.78
N PRO A 18 -10.67 -2.74 -5.87
CA PRO A 18 -11.63 -2.12 -6.78
C PRO A 18 -11.87 -0.64 -6.53
N GLN A 19 -11.93 -0.23 -5.26
CA GLN A 19 -12.08 1.19 -4.90
C GLN A 19 -10.86 2.00 -5.34
N LEU A 20 -9.66 1.42 -5.19
CA LEU A 20 -8.42 2.07 -5.59
C LEU A 20 -8.35 2.23 -7.11
N GLN A 21 -8.81 1.22 -7.84
CA GLN A 21 -8.84 1.28 -9.31
C GLN A 21 -9.77 2.40 -9.79
N GLU A 22 -10.91 2.58 -9.14
CA GLU A 22 -11.83 3.68 -9.46
C GLU A 22 -11.17 5.04 -9.23
N ALA A 23 -10.32 5.15 -8.22
CA ALA A 23 -9.59 6.38 -7.92
C ALA A 23 -8.39 6.61 -8.85
N GLY A 24 -8.01 5.62 -9.66
CA GLY A 24 -6.88 5.74 -10.56
C GLY A 24 -5.59 5.12 -10.04
N ILE A 25 -5.67 4.27 -9.01
CA ILE A 25 -4.55 3.48 -8.53
C ILE A 25 -4.73 2.08 -9.10
N ASP A 26 -3.89 1.68 -10.06
CA ASP A 26 -4.08 0.44 -10.80
C ASP A 26 -3.28 -0.75 -10.26
N ARG A 27 -2.45 -0.53 -9.26
CA ARG A 27 -1.63 -1.59 -8.68
C ARG A 27 -1.40 -1.32 -7.20
N ILE A 28 -1.50 -2.37 -6.40
CA ILE A 28 -1.15 -2.33 -4.98
C ILE A 28 -0.50 -3.64 -4.59
N GLY A 29 0.52 -3.58 -3.75
CA GLY A 29 1.24 -4.76 -3.33
C GLY A 29 1.97 -4.57 -2.02
N LEU A 30 2.53 -5.66 -1.54
CA LEU A 30 3.28 -5.72 -0.29
C LEU A 30 4.75 -5.96 -0.61
N PHE A 31 5.64 -5.20 0.02
CA PHE A 31 7.08 -5.39 -0.15
C PHE A 31 7.79 -5.29 1.21
N GLY A 32 9.11 -5.36 1.20
CA GLY A 32 9.90 -5.23 2.41
C GLY A 32 9.88 -6.46 3.30
N SER A 33 10.14 -6.27 4.59
CA SER A 33 10.33 -7.37 5.54
C SER A 33 9.09 -8.26 5.70
N VAL A 34 7.91 -7.67 5.70
CA VAL A 34 6.66 -8.45 5.82
C VAL A 34 6.49 -9.37 4.59
N ALA A 35 6.73 -8.85 3.39
CA ALA A 35 6.62 -9.63 2.16
C ALA A 35 7.61 -10.79 2.14
N LYS A 36 8.80 -10.58 2.69
CA LYS A 36 9.85 -11.61 2.76
C LYS A 36 9.64 -12.62 3.88
N GLY A 37 8.67 -12.39 4.77
CA GLY A 37 8.47 -13.24 5.94
C GLY A 37 9.51 -13.02 7.04
N GLU A 38 10.21 -11.89 7.02
CA GLU A 38 11.28 -11.54 7.97
C GLU A 38 10.81 -10.51 9.01
N ALA A 39 9.53 -10.15 8.99
CA ALA A 39 9.00 -9.12 9.87
C ALA A 39 8.96 -9.60 11.32
N ASP A 40 9.29 -8.69 12.24
CA ASP A 40 9.11 -8.90 13.67
C ASP A 40 7.96 -8.03 14.19
N LEU A 41 7.80 -7.97 15.51
CA LEU A 41 6.70 -7.23 16.14
C LEU A 41 6.81 -5.72 15.95
N LEU A 42 7.98 -5.21 15.58
CA LEU A 42 8.24 -3.78 15.41
C LEU A 42 8.30 -3.36 13.94
N SER A 43 8.21 -4.32 13.02
CA SER A 43 8.30 -4.02 11.59
C SER A 43 7.09 -3.24 11.09
N ASP A 44 7.35 -2.23 10.25
CA ASP A 44 6.31 -1.53 9.53
C ASP A 44 5.79 -2.39 8.37
N ILE A 45 4.57 -2.11 7.94
CA ILE A 45 4.02 -2.72 6.73
C ILE A 45 4.39 -1.81 5.56
N ASP A 46 5.13 -2.36 4.60
CA ASP A 46 5.57 -1.62 3.42
C ASP A 46 4.63 -1.92 2.25
N ILE A 47 3.90 -0.92 1.80
CA ILE A 47 2.90 -1.03 0.74
C ILE A 47 3.37 -0.26 -0.48
N LEU A 48 3.31 -0.88 -1.64
CA LEU A 48 3.61 -0.26 -2.92
C LEU A 48 2.31 -0.05 -3.69
N ILE A 49 2.13 1.16 -4.22
CA ILE A 49 1.00 1.46 -5.11
C ILE A 49 1.54 2.03 -6.41
N ARG A 50 0.69 2.04 -7.45
CA ARG A 50 0.99 2.76 -8.68
C ARG A 50 -0.18 3.66 -9.02
N THR A 51 0.07 4.98 -9.00
CA THR A 51 -0.91 5.96 -9.45
C THR A 51 -0.86 6.09 -10.97
N THR A 52 -1.96 6.52 -11.56
CA THR A 52 -2.11 6.73 -13.00
C THR A 52 -2.47 8.19 -13.27
N PRO A 53 -2.42 8.65 -14.54
CA PRO A 53 -2.90 9.99 -14.87
C PRO A 53 -4.32 10.27 -14.41
N LYS A 54 -5.19 9.25 -14.39
CA LYS A 54 -6.55 9.38 -13.88
C LYS A 54 -6.55 9.83 -12.41
N PHE A 55 -5.67 9.24 -11.58
CA PHE A 55 -5.54 9.62 -10.18
C PHE A 55 -5.10 11.07 -10.05
N VAL A 56 -4.09 11.46 -10.82
CA VAL A 56 -3.55 12.82 -10.80
C VAL A 56 -4.62 13.85 -11.20
N GLU A 57 -5.46 13.53 -12.17
CA GLU A 57 -6.54 14.41 -12.60
C GLU A 57 -7.65 14.54 -11.57
N GLN A 58 -8.03 13.42 -10.92
CA GLN A 58 -9.10 13.43 -9.93
C GLN A 58 -8.67 14.06 -8.60
N TYR A 59 -7.42 13.86 -8.23
CA TYR A 59 -6.89 14.26 -6.92
C TYR A 59 -5.69 15.17 -7.12
N ARG A 60 -5.95 16.38 -7.62
CA ARG A 60 -4.89 17.37 -7.88
C ARG A 60 -4.36 17.98 -6.59
N ASP A 61 -3.08 18.36 -6.62
CA ASP A 61 -2.41 19.08 -5.55
C ASP A 61 -2.52 18.34 -4.21
N ILE A 62 -2.95 19.05 -3.18
CA ILE A 62 -3.05 18.49 -1.83
C ILE A 62 -4.07 17.35 -1.71
N LYS A 63 -5.04 17.28 -2.61
CA LYS A 63 -6.06 16.23 -2.58
C LYS A 63 -5.46 14.84 -2.77
N GLY A 64 -4.46 14.73 -3.65
CA GLY A 64 -3.74 13.46 -3.85
C GLY A 64 -3.00 13.04 -2.59
N PHE A 65 -2.30 13.97 -1.97
CA PHE A 65 -1.60 13.70 -0.73
C PHE A 65 -2.59 13.24 0.36
N LEU A 66 -3.71 13.95 0.52
CA LEU A 66 -4.70 13.60 1.53
C LEU A 66 -5.33 12.22 1.28
N TYR A 67 -5.55 11.87 0.01
CA TYR A 67 -6.08 10.55 -0.34
C TYR A 67 -5.13 9.45 0.10
N LEU A 68 -3.85 9.61 -0.22
CA LEU A 68 -2.84 8.60 0.12
C LEU A 68 -2.61 8.51 1.64
N GLU A 69 -2.66 9.63 2.34
CA GLU A 69 -2.58 9.64 3.80
C GLU A 69 -3.76 8.89 4.42
N ALA A 70 -4.97 9.11 3.90
CA ALA A 70 -6.16 8.41 4.38
C ALA A 70 -6.07 6.91 4.11
N LEU A 71 -5.55 6.52 2.94
CA LEU A 71 -5.34 5.12 2.60
C LEU A 71 -4.34 4.46 3.55
N ARG A 72 -3.21 5.12 3.80
CA ARG A 72 -2.21 4.64 4.75
C ARG A 72 -2.82 4.43 6.13
N ASP A 73 -3.54 5.42 6.62
CA ASP A 73 -4.16 5.35 7.94
C ASP A 73 -5.20 4.23 8.02
N ARG A 74 -5.96 4.02 6.97
CA ARG A 74 -6.95 2.95 6.88
C ARG A 74 -6.30 1.58 7.05
N ILE A 75 -5.20 1.36 6.35
CA ILE A 75 -4.46 0.09 6.42
C ILE A 75 -3.81 -0.05 7.81
N ALA A 76 -3.20 1.03 8.31
CA ALA A 76 -2.56 1.03 9.62
C ALA A 76 -3.55 0.68 10.73
N LYS A 77 -4.73 1.25 10.71
CA LYS A 77 -5.78 0.95 11.70
C LYS A 77 -6.27 -0.49 11.60
N ARG A 78 -6.40 -1.00 10.38
CA ARG A 78 -6.87 -2.37 10.16
C ARG A 78 -5.96 -3.40 10.80
N PHE A 79 -4.65 -3.17 10.77
CA PHE A 79 -3.64 -4.12 11.25
C PHE A 79 -2.96 -3.70 12.54
N GLY A 80 -3.25 -2.51 13.05
CA GLY A 80 -2.62 -2.03 14.29
C GLY A 80 -1.13 -1.83 14.17
N ARG A 81 -0.65 -1.42 12.99
CA ARG A 81 0.77 -1.22 12.70
C ARG A 81 0.99 0.00 11.84
N SER A 82 2.17 0.59 11.98
CA SER A 82 2.60 1.66 11.08
C SER A 82 2.73 1.14 9.66
N VAL A 83 2.31 1.95 8.71
CA VAL A 83 2.34 1.62 7.29
C VAL A 83 3.18 2.65 6.56
N ASP A 84 4.10 2.18 5.72
CA ASP A 84 4.87 3.00 4.80
C ASP A 84 4.30 2.79 3.41
N LEU A 85 3.79 3.86 2.80
CA LEU A 85 3.14 3.80 1.49
C LEU A 85 4.02 4.47 0.45
N CYS A 86 4.41 3.70 -0.57
CA CYS A 86 5.31 4.13 -1.62
C CYS A 86 4.60 4.10 -2.97
N ASP A 87 4.73 5.19 -3.75
CA ASP A 87 4.21 5.22 -5.12
C ASP A 87 5.30 4.80 -6.09
N GLU A 88 5.08 3.67 -6.74
CA GLU A 88 5.99 3.09 -7.73
C GLU A 88 6.30 4.07 -8.87
N THR A 89 5.36 4.94 -9.21
CA THR A 89 5.52 5.92 -10.29
C THR A 89 6.68 6.88 -10.03
N GLY A 90 6.95 7.19 -8.77
CA GLY A 90 8.05 8.08 -8.40
C GLY A 90 9.39 7.41 -8.19
N LEU A 91 9.48 6.09 -8.33
CA LEU A 91 10.71 5.36 -8.06
C LEU A 91 11.60 5.32 -9.29
N LYS A 92 12.91 5.52 -9.07
CA LYS A 92 13.92 5.43 -10.13
C LYS A 92 14.30 3.99 -10.44
N LYS A 93 14.12 3.07 -9.50
CA LYS A 93 14.42 1.66 -9.65
C LYS A 93 13.17 0.85 -9.42
N LYS A 94 13.02 -0.24 -10.17
CA LYS A 94 11.95 -1.20 -9.96
C LYS A 94 12.12 -1.87 -8.60
N MET A 95 11.05 -1.89 -7.82
CA MET A 95 11.04 -2.58 -6.53
C MET A 95 11.05 -4.08 -6.75
N GLU A 96 11.94 -4.78 -6.02
CA GLU A 96 12.03 -6.24 -6.13
C GLU A 96 11.14 -6.93 -5.10
N ARG A 97 10.72 -8.14 -5.43
CA ARG A 97 9.99 -9.04 -4.53
C ARG A 97 8.69 -8.43 -4.00
N VAL A 98 7.97 -7.72 -4.84
CA VAL A 98 6.66 -7.20 -4.49
C VAL A 98 5.62 -8.32 -4.68
N ILE A 99 4.75 -8.49 -3.68
CA ILE A 99 3.62 -9.39 -3.79
C ILE A 99 2.40 -8.53 -4.10
N TYR A 100 1.96 -8.56 -5.35
CA TYR A 100 0.80 -7.76 -5.78
C TYR A 100 -0.51 -8.42 -5.37
N ALA A 101 -1.43 -7.56 -4.95
CA ALA A 101 -2.77 -7.98 -4.61
C ALA A 101 -3.66 -8.12 -5.85
#